data_ec9e12f78fa9216246c6a1f85090699d
#
_entry.id   ec9e12f78fa9216246c6a1f85090699d
#
_cell.length_a   1.000
_cell.length_b   1.000
_cell.length_c   1.000
_cell.angle_alpha   90.00
_cell.angle_beta   90.00
_cell.angle_gamma   90.00
#
_symmetry.space_group_name_H-M   'P 1'
#
loop_
_entity.id
_entity.type
_entity.pdbx_description
1 polymer ?
#
loop_
_entity_poly.entity_id
_entity_poly.type
_entity_poly.pdbx_seq_one_letter_code
_entity_poly.pdbx_strand_id
1 'polypeptide(L)'
;MTEENKYQYHISVFVGRFQPFHNGHYAVVRRALEISERLILLIGSSNRSRSMRNPFTYAERSEMIRKCLTKEELSRVTILDLEDFVYNDTAWVTNVQSKVRLTILNLVNSHSTNVHLNGLDDARVCLIGCAKDNTSYYLKLFPTWSSENVDFYKQLSATDIREDYFNGGTMYQNCCPERVMRFMQDWKSWRAFEELVENQKFIDAYRVNVHKYPRIEHTVDAVVIQSGHVLLVKRKENPGRGQWALPGGFIHPDETLEDAMIRELREETRIKVPAAVLRGNIKVSRTFDDPNRSSRGRVITQAYLIKLADDVNLPKVRGSDDAEKAKWVPIADLQPEKLFEDHYFILQHLLGEVP
;
A
#
# COMPACT_ATOMS: atom_id res chain seq x y z
N MET A 1 9.19 -47.43 -7.04
CA MET A 1 8.71 -46.80 -5.81
C MET A 1 9.08 -45.35 -5.94
N THR A 2 8.13 -44.47 -6.27
CA THR A 2 8.30 -43.04 -6.34
C THR A 2 8.54 -42.53 -4.91
N GLU A 3 9.68 -41.88 -4.66
CA GLU A 3 9.93 -41.17 -3.39
C GLU A 3 8.75 -40.20 -3.18
N GLU A 4 7.94 -40.46 -2.16
CA GLU A 4 6.87 -39.55 -1.75
C GLU A 4 7.50 -38.19 -1.47
N ASN A 5 6.98 -37.19 -2.12
CA ASN A 5 7.46 -35.81 -2.07
C ASN A 5 7.41 -35.31 -0.60
N LYS A 6 8.55 -35.30 0.08
CA LYS A 6 8.71 -34.95 1.50
C LYS A 6 8.09 -33.57 1.85
N TYR A 7 7.97 -32.70 0.85
CA TYR A 7 7.51 -31.33 1.03
C TYR A 7 6.18 -31.07 0.33
N GLN A 8 5.33 -30.26 0.97
CA GLN A 8 4.04 -29.86 0.42
C GLN A 8 4.20 -28.96 -0.81
N TYR A 9 5.21 -28.09 -0.82
CA TYR A 9 5.51 -27.16 -1.90
C TYR A 9 6.94 -27.34 -2.40
N HIS A 10 7.17 -26.99 -3.67
CA HIS A 10 8.52 -26.90 -4.20
C HIS A 10 9.20 -25.62 -3.75
N ILE A 11 8.45 -24.49 -3.77
CA ILE A 11 8.95 -23.15 -3.47
C ILE A 11 8.02 -22.45 -2.50
N SER A 12 8.56 -21.93 -1.39
CA SER A 12 7.92 -20.87 -0.62
C SER A 12 8.51 -19.51 -1.01
N VAL A 13 7.66 -18.49 -1.04
CA VAL A 13 8.05 -17.09 -1.31
C VAL A 13 7.71 -16.27 -0.07
N PHE A 14 8.70 -15.64 0.54
CA PHE A 14 8.50 -14.74 1.67
C PHE A 14 8.94 -13.33 1.31
N VAL A 15 7.99 -12.40 1.32
CA VAL A 15 8.21 -10.97 1.03
C VAL A 15 8.22 -10.19 2.33
N GLY A 16 9.25 -9.37 2.55
CA GLY A 16 9.31 -8.51 3.72
C GLY A 16 10.39 -7.43 3.61
N ARG A 17 10.24 -6.34 4.37
CA ARG A 17 11.28 -5.30 4.44
C ARG A 17 12.45 -5.69 5.34
N PHE A 18 12.19 -6.48 6.37
CA PHE A 18 13.21 -6.94 7.32
C PHE A 18 14.04 -5.79 7.94
N GLN A 19 13.36 -4.81 8.51
CA GLN A 19 13.94 -3.58 9.07
C GLN A 19 13.72 -3.45 10.60
N PRO A 20 14.41 -4.21 11.46
CA PRO A 20 15.37 -5.29 11.18
C PRO A 20 14.69 -6.66 10.94
N PHE A 21 15.52 -7.67 10.63
CA PHE A 21 15.11 -9.08 10.65
C PHE A 21 14.99 -9.53 12.12
N HIS A 22 13.78 -9.83 12.57
CA HIS A 22 13.47 -10.18 13.96
C HIS A 22 12.99 -11.64 14.10
N ASN A 23 12.82 -12.11 15.34
CA ASN A 23 12.46 -13.51 15.63
C ASN A 23 11.13 -13.94 14.98
N GLY A 24 10.17 -13.02 14.78
CA GLY A 24 8.95 -13.31 14.02
C GLY A 24 9.23 -13.64 12.54
N HIS A 25 10.13 -12.89 11.90
CA HIS A 25 10.56 -13.20 10.53
C HIS A 25 11.31 -14.54 10.47
N TYR A 26 12.14 -14.80 11.47
CA TYR A 26 12.89 -16.06 11.54
C TYR A 26 11.95 -17.26 11.70
N ALA A 27 10.86 -17.14 12.48
CA ALA A 27 9.85 -18.18 12.60
C ALA A 27 9.16 -18.49 11.27
N VAL A 28 8.86 -17.46 10.46
CA VAL A 28 8.31 -17.64 9.10
C VAL A 28 9.31 -18.37 8.19
N VAL A 29 10.60 -18.00 8.24
CA VAL A 29 11.65 -18.70 7.48
C VAL A 29 11.73 -20.18 7.86
N ARG A 30 11.70 -20.49 9.15
CA ARG A 30 11.70 -21.88 9.64
C ARG A 30 10.49 -22.66 9.12
N ARG A 31 9.30 -22.09 9.23
CA ARG A 31 8.08 -22.71 8.72
C ARG A 31 8.12 -22.93 7.21
N ALA A 32 8.63 -21.96 6.45
CA ALA A 32 8.82 -22.08 5.01
C ALA A 32 9.71 -23.28 4.65
N LEU A 33 10.82 -23.48 5.37
CA LEU A 33 11.75 -24.57 5.14
C LEU A 33 11.22 -25.96 5.62
N GLU A 34 10.22 -25.98 6.49
CA GLU A 34 9.52 -27.22 6.89
C GLU A 34 8.56 -27.71 5.80
N ILE A 35 7.84 -26.78 5.14
CA ILE A 35 6.79 -27.12 4.17
C ILE A 35 7.25 -27.12 2.72
N SER A 36 8.43 -26.56 2.41
CA SER A 36 8.93 -26.40 1.04
C SER A 36 10.36 -26.86 0.88
N GLU A 37 10.68 -27.34 -0.33
CA GLU A 37 12.05 -27.71 -0.68
C GLU A 37 12.99 -26.52 -0.65
N ARG A 38 12.51 -25.35 -1.10
CA ARG A 38 13.28 -24.11 -1.18
C ARG A 38 12.47 -22.90 -0.75
N LEU A 39 13.18 -21.86 -0.29
CA LEU A 39 12.64 -20.58 0.05
C LEU A 39 13.26 -19.48 -0.83
N ILE A 40 12.42 -18.68 -1.46
CA ILE A 40 12.80 -17.41 -2.06
C ILE A 40 12.40 -16.31 -1.10
N LEU A 41 13.41 -15.59 -0.58
CA LEU A 41 13.23 -14.49 0.35
C LEU A 41 13.45 -13.17 -0.39
N LEU A 42 12.38 -12.39 -0.55
CA LEU A 42 12.39 -11.12 -1.27
C LEU A 42 12.48 -9.96 -0.27
N ILE A 43 13.60 -9.25 -0.28
CA ILE A 43 13.86 -8.11 0.60
C ILE A 43 13.32 -6.84 -0.05
N GLY A 44 12.12 -6.42 0.36
CA GLY A 44 11.43 -5.23 -0.16
C GLY A 44 12.14 -3.91 0.13
N SER A 45 11.70 -2.85 -0.55
CA SER A 45 12.27 -1.50 -0.43
C SER A 45 13.80 -1.46 -0.66
N SER A 46 14.28 -2.24 -1.63
CA SER A 46 15.72 -2.35 -1.93
C SER A 46 16.26 -1.08 -2.60
N ASN A 47 15.40 -0.34 -3.31
CA ASN A 47 15.69 0.90 -4.03
C ASN A 47 15.41 2.18 -3.21
N ARG A 48 15.19 2.06 -1.88
CA ARG A 48 14.92 3.21 -1.01
C ARG A 48 16.17 3.74 -0.35
N SER A 49 16.24 5.06 -0.27
CA SER A 49 17.22 5.75 0.57
C SER A 49 17.01 5.41 2.04
N ARG A 50 18.09 5.53 2.85
CA ARG A 50 18.00 5.37 4.29
C ARG A 50 17.00 6.37 4.90
N SER A 51 16.24 5.90 5.85
CA SER A 51 15.31 6.70 6.65
C SER A 51 15.06 5.98 7.98
N MET A 52 14.38 6.62 8.92
CA MET A 52 13.92 5.94 10.15
C MET A 52 13.04 4.72 9.87
N ARG A 53 12.30 4.74 8.76
CA ARG A 53 11.47 3.61 8.31
C ARG A 53 12.31 2.50 7.65
N ASN A 54 13.39 2.85 6.94
CA ASN A 54 14.27 1.94 6.22
C ASN A 54 15.74 2.23 6.56
N PRO A 55 16.19 1.99 7.82
CA PRO A 55 17.54 2.34 8.25
C PRO A 55 18.62 1.48 7.58
N PHE A 56 18.34 0.21 7.27
CA PHE A 56 19.30 -0.73 6.75
C PHE A 56 19.16 -0.92 5.24
N THR A 57 20.29 -0.87 4.53
CA THR A 57 20.35 -1.15 3.08
C THR A 57 19.96 -2.60 2.76
N TYR A 58 19.72 -2.91 1.49
CA TYR A 58 19.54 -4.29 1.03
C TYR A 58 20.70 -5.19 1.43
N ALA A 59 21.95 -4.75 1.19
CA ALA A 59 23.14 -5.53 1.50
C ALA A 59 23.24 -5.86 3.00
N GLU A 60 23.02 -4.89 3.87
CA GLU A 60 23.04 -5.08 5.33
C GLU A 60 21.96 -6.06 5.78
N ARG A 61 20.73 -5.94 5.26
CA ARG A 61 19.64 -6.86 5.60
C ARG A 61 19.90 -8.28 5.09
N SER A 62 20.39 -8.40 3.87
CA SER A 62 20.78 -9.69 3.29
C SER A 62 21.88 -10.36 4.13
N GLU A 63 22.88 -9.60 4.59
CA GLU A 63 23.94 -10.11 5.47
C GLU A 63 23.40 -10.53 6.84
N MET A 64 22.55 -9.71 7.48
CA MET A 64 21.87 -10.07 8.74
C MET A 64 21.17 -11.41 8.63
N ILE A 65 20.36 -11.60 7.55
CA ILE A 65 19.59 -12.82 7.34
C ILE A 65 20.54 -14.00 7.10
N ARG A 66 21.54 -13.87 6.22
CA ARG A 66 22.51 -14.94 5.93
C ARG A 66 23.24 -15.41 7.17
N LYS A 67 23.61 -14.49 8.05
CA LYS A 67 24.30 -14.81 9.31
C LYS A 67 23.41 -15.52 10.35
N CYS A 68 22.10 -15.45 10.19
CA CYS A 68 21.15 -16.14 11.07
C CYS A 68 20.87 -17.58 10.64
N LEU A 69 21.15 -17.93 9.39
CA LEU A 69 20.86 -19.25 8.82
C LEU A 69 22.06 -20.20 8.97
N THR A 70 21.77 -21.45 9.22
CA THR A 70 22.79 -22.51 9.14
C THR A 70 23.24 -22.72 7.70
N LYS A 71 24.35 -23.43 7.50
CA LYS A 71 24.82 -23.76 6.15
C LYS A 71 23.80 -24.57 5.35
N GLU A 72 23.11 -25.50 6.01
CA GLU A 72 22.05 -26.32 5.41
C GLU A 72 20.85 -25.46 5.00
N GLU A 73 20.33 -24.62 5.91
CA GLU A 73 19.22 -23.68 5.61
C GLU A 73 19.61 -22.75 4.47
N LEU A 74 20.82 -22.18 4.51
CA LEU A 74 21.30 -21.25 3.49
C LEU A 74 21.42 -21.89 2.10
N SER A 75 21.72 -23.19 2.02
CA SER A 75 21.75 -23.93 0.74
C SER A 75 20.36 -24.03 0.09
N ARG A 76 19.29 -23.87 0.87
CA ARG A 76 17.90 -23.93 0.45
C ARG A 76 17.22 -22.56 0.31
N VAL A 77 17.91 -21.46 0.68
CA VAL A 77 17.36 -20.10 0.67
C VAL A 77 18.01 -19.26 -0.42
N THR A 78 17.20 -18.72 -1.32
CA THR A 78 17.61 -17.70 -2.29
C THR A 78 17.15 -16.33 -1.79
N ILE A 79 18.10 -15.42 -1.54
CA ILE A 79 17.80 -14.06 -1.06
C ILE A 79 17.96 -13.10 -2.24
N LEU A 80 16.89 -12.37 -2.56
CA LEU A 80 16.85 -11.40 -3.65
C LEU A 80 16.35 -10.05 -3.14
N ASP A 81 16.78 -8.99 -3.82
CA ASP A 81 16.21 -7.66 -3.67
C ASP A 81 14.80 -7.61 -4.25
N LEU A 82 14.00 -6.66 -3.76
CA LEU A 82 12.70 -6.33 -4.34
C LEU A 82 12.50 -4.82 -4.26
N GLU A 83 12.33 -4.21 -5.42
CA GLU A 83 12.10 -2.78 -5.54
C GLU A 83 10.67 -2.39 -5.19
N ASP A 84 10.49 -1.17 -4.67
CA ASP A 84 9.18 -0.56 -4.50
C ASP A 84 8.73 0.13 -5.79
N PHE A 85 7.43 0.02 -6.11
CA PHE A 85 6.74 0.73 -7.18
C PHE A 85 5.55 1.48 -6.56
N VAL A 86 5.81 2.63 -5.96
CA VAL A 86 4.89 3.33 -5.03
C VAL A 86 3.51 3.63 -5.60
N TYR A 87 3.42 3.85 -6.92
CA TYR A 87 2.16 4.21 -7.59
C TYR A 87 1.76 3.20 -8.66
N ASN A 88 2.32 1.97 -8.62
CA ASN A 88 2.06 0.95 -9.64
C ASN A 88 2.13 -0.46 -9.05
N ASP A 89 1.04 -0.90 -8.44
CA ASP A 89 0.92 -2.25 -7.86
C ASP A 89 1.10 -3.35 -8.91
N THR A 90 0.65 -3.12 -10.14
CA THR A 90 0.82 -4.09 -11.24
C THR A 90 2.29 -4.31 -11.56
N ALA A 91 3.10 -3.24 -11.62
CA ALA A 91 4.54 -3.35 -11.82
C ALA A 91 5.21 -4.08 -10.66
N TRP A 92 4.78 -3.83 -9.42
CA TRP A 92 5.29 -4.53 -8.24
C TRP A 92 4.99 -6.04 -8.30
N VAL A 93 3.74 -6.41 -8.58
CA VAL A 93 3.32 -7.82 -8.72
C VAL A 93 4.13 -8.50 -9.82
N THR A 94 4.25 -7.86 -10.99
CA THR A 94 5.03 -8.38 -12.13
C THR A 94 6.51 -8.58 -11.77
N ASN A 95 7.12 -7.66 -11.01
CA ASN A 95 8.49 -7.79 -10.54
C ASN A 95 8.67 -8.99 -9.60
N VAL A 96 7.75 -9.19 -8.65
CA VAL A 96 7.74 -10.37 -7.77
C VAL A 96 7.64 -11.66 -8.59
N GLN A 97 6.67 -11.75 -9.49
CA GLN A 97 6.46 -12.93 -10.33
C GLN A 97 7.70 -13.22 -11.21
N SER A 98 8.29 -12.20 -11.82
CA SER A 98 9.47 -12.33 -12.66
C SER A 98 10.68 -12.85 -11.89
N LYS A 99 10.96 -12.31 -10.69
CA LYS A 99 12.06 -12.77 -9.83
C LYS A 99 11.87 -14.23 -9.39
N VAL A 100 10.65 -14.61 -9.01
CA VAL A 100 10.33 -16.00 -8.65
C VAL A 100 10.49 -16.93 -9.85
N ARG A 101 9.92 -16.57 -11.00
CA ARG A 101 10.01 -17.35 -12.24
C ARG A 101 11.46 -17.56 -12.69
N LEU A 102 12.27 -16.49 -12.71
CA LEU A 102 13.69 -16.60 -13.08
C LEU A 102 14.47 -17.50 -12.11
N THR A 103 14.16 -17.42 -10.82
CA THR A 103 14.80 -18.28 -9.82
C THR A 103 14.45 -19.75 -10.05
N ILE A 104 13.17 -20.07 -10.32
CA ILE A 104 12.74 -21.44 -10.64
C ILE A 104 13.44 -21.95 -11.89
N LEU A 105 13.52 -21.14 -12.97
CA LEU A 105 14.23 -21.51 -14.20
C LEU A 105 15.70 -21.83 -13.94
N ASN A 106 16.37 -21.02 -13.14
CA ASN A 106 17.77 -21.26 -12.79
C ASN A 106 17.96 -22.55 -11.97
N LEU A 107 17.01 -22.88 -11.09
CA LEU A 107 17.02 -24.12 -10.32
C LEU A 107 16.81 -25.34 -11.24
N VAL A 108 15.87 -25.30 -12.17
CA VAL A 108 15.62 -26.36 -13.14
C VAL A 108 16.85 -26.59 -14.03
N ASN A 109 17.47 -25.53 -14.53
CA ASN A 109 18.61 -25.58 -15.47
C ASN A 109 19.94 -26.00 -14.80
N SER A 110 20.07 -25.81 -13.48
CA SER A 110 21.35 -26.05 -12.80
C SER A 110 21.70 -27.53 -12.58
N HIS A 111 20.79 -28.48 -12.88
CA HIS A 111 20.94 -29.94 -12.68
C HIS A 111 21.51 -30.32 -11.31
N SER A 112 21.76 -29.34 -10.45
CA SER A 112 22.47 -29.46 -9.17
C SER A 112 21.51 -29.57 -7.97
N THR A 113 20.22 -29.63 -8.23
CA THR A 113 19.20 -29.56 -7.17
C THR A 113 18.35 -30.80 -7.17
N ASN A 114 18.08 -31.36 -5.98
CA ASN A 114 17.10 -32.40 -5.75
C ASN A 114 15.63 -31.91 -5.95
N VAL A 115 15.44 -30.80 -6.67
CA VAL A 115 14.11 -30.28 -6.99
C VAL A 115 13.65 -31.00 -8.25
N HIS A 116 12.74 -31.94 -8.10
CA HIS A 116 12.15 -32.70 -9.21
C HIS A 116 11.07 -31.86 -9.91
N LEU A 117 11.47 -30.81 -10.63
CA LEU A 117 10.59 -30.00 -11.48
C LEU A 117 10.85 -30.34 -12.95
N ASN A 118 9.82 -30.81 -13.66
CA ASN A 118 9.89 -31.05 -15.10
C ASN A 118 9.69 -29.76 -15.93
N GLY A 119 9.32 -28.65 -15.26
CA GLY A 119 9.09 -27.34 -15.88
C GLY A 119 8.54 -26.32 -14.90
N LEU A 120 8.34 -25.11 -15.39
CA LEU A 120 7.78 -23.99 -14.62
C LEU A 120 6.35 -24.24 -14.15
N ASP A 121 5.56 -24.89 -15.01
CA ASP A 121 4.12 -25.09 -14.78
C ASP A 121 3.84 -26.16 -13.70
N ASP A 122 4.83 -27.01 -13.42
CA ASP A 122 4.75 -28.02 -12.37
C ASP A 122 5.12 -27.48 -10.97
N ALA A 123 5.62 -26.25 -10.90
CA ALA A 123 6.10 -25.68 -9.64
C ALA A 123 4.95 -25.30 -8.70
N ARG A 124 4.78 -26.05 -7.61
CA ARG A 124 3.88 -25.67 -6.52
C ARG A 124 4.52 -24.55 -5.70
N VAL A 125 4.04 -23.31 -5.92
CA VAL A 125 4.51 -22.11 -5.23
C VAL A 125 3.56 -21.75 -4.10
N CYS A 126 4.11 -21.42 -2.93
CA CYS A 126 3.37 -20.97 -1.75
C CYS A 126 3.88 -19.58 -1.31
N LEU A 127 3.00 -18.61 -1.25
CA LEU A 127 3.30 -17.33 -0.61
C LEU A 127 3.11 -17.47 0.90
N ILE A 128 4.18 -17.28 1.67
CA ILE A 128 4.15 -17.46 3.13
C ILE A 128 4.35 -16.13 3.85
N GLY A 129 3.57 -15.89 4.91
CA GLY A 129 3.68 -14.66 5.70
C GLY A 129 2.74 -14.62 6.88
N CYS A 130 2.72 -13.49 7.57
CA CYS A 130 1.76 -13.24 8.65
C CYS A 130 0.71 -12.24 8.15
N ALA A 131 -0.56 -12.59 8.23
CA ALA A 131 -1.66 -11.65 7.99
C ALA A 131 -1.83 -10.77 9.24
N LYS A 132 -1.27 -9.54 9.22
CA LYS A 132 -1.31 -8.61 10.36
C LYS A 132 -2.49 -7.64 10.29
N ASP A 133 -2.64 -7.02 9.13
CA ASP A 133 -3.50 -5.86 8.89
C ASP A 133 -3.72 -5.66 7.39
N ASN A 134 -4.27 -4.51 7.02
CA ASN A 134 -4.51 -4.14 5.62
C ASN A 134 -3.23 -4.11 4.76
N THR A 135 -2.03 -4.02 5.34
CA THR A 135 -0.77 -4.06 4.59
C THR A 135 -0.42 -5.46 4.07
N SER A 136 -1.15 -6.48 4.52
CA SER A 136 -1.01 -7.88 4.06
C SER A 136 -1.87 -8.21 2.84
N TYR A 137 -2.50 -7.19 2.19
CA TYR A 137 -3.34 -7.37 1.00
C TYR A 137 -2.61 -8.07 -0.15
N TYR A 138 -1.28 -7.90 -0.25
CA TYR A 138 -0.47 -8.51 -1.28
C TYR A 138 -0.53 -10.05 -1.31
N LEU A 139 -0.87 -10.69 -0.19
CA LEU A 139 -1.08 -12.15 -0.12
C LEU A 139 -2.20 -12.63 -1.06
N LYS A 140 -3.09 -11.72 -1.46
CA LYS A 140 -4.23 -11.99 -2.37
C LYS A 140 -3.95 -11.64 -3.83
N LEU A 141 -2.77 -11.05 -4.13
CA LEU A 141 -2.44 -10.58 -5.48
C LEU A 141 -1.86 -11.68 -6.39
N PHE A 142 -1.68 -12.89 -5.87
CA PHE A 142 -1.10 -14.04 -6.59
C PHE A 142 -2.09 -15.21 -6.64
N PRO A 143 -3.16 -15.13 -7.45
CA PRO A 143 -4.27 -16.11 -7.40
C PRO A 143 -3.86 -17.53 -7.80
N THR A 144 -2.73 -17.70 -8.51
CA THR A 144 -2.19 -19.01 -8.92
C THR A 144 -1.24 -19.63 -7.88
N TRP A 145 -0.88 -18.89 -6.83
CA TRP A 145 -0.03 -19.40 -5.76
C TRP A 145 -0.88 -19.78 -4.55
N SER A 146 -0.47 -20.84 -3.87
CA SER A 146 -1.01 -21.15 -2.56
C SER A 146 -0.57 -20.09 -1.55
N SER A 147 -1.29 -19.96 -0.44
CA SER A 147 -0.89 -19.07 0.65
C SER A 147 -0.89 -19.83 1.99
N GLU A 148 0.15 -19.61 2.77
CA GLU A 148 0.29 -20.13 4.12
C GLU A 148 0.42 -18.96 5.11
N ASN A 149 -0.48 -18.88 6.05
CA ASN A 149 -0.43 -17.89 7.11
C ASN A 149 0.29 -18.47 8.32
N VAL A 150 1.34 -17.80 8.78
CA VAL A 150 2.04 -18.17 10.01
C VAL A 150 1.52 -17.28 11.13
N ASP A 151 1.20 -17.89 12.27
CA ASP A 151 0.72 -17.16 13.42
C ASP A 151 1.68 -16.07 13.86
N PHE A 152 1.12 -14.93 14.28
CA PHE A 152 1.87 -13.75 14.64
C PHE A 152 2.73 -14.00 15.89
N TYR A 153 4.03 -14.23 15.68
CA TYR A 153 4.97 -14.56 16.76
C TYR A 153 5.08 -13.44 17.79
N LYS A 154 4.54 -13.64 18.99
CA LYS A 154 4.63 -12.72 20.15
C LYS A 154 4.27 -11.26 19.84
N GLN A 155 3.42 -11.01 18.86
CA GLN A 155 3.02 -9.64 18.43
C GLN A 155 4.22 -8.72 18.12
N LEU A 156 5.35 -9.26 17.65
CA LEU A 156 6.54 -8.47 17.34
C LEU A 156 6.33 -7.59 16.12
N SER A 157 6.61 -6.29 16.28
CA SER A 157 6.60 -5.30 15.21
C SER A 157 8.01 -4.74 14.97
N ALA A 158 8.45 -4.78 13.70
CA ALA A 158 9.71 -4.13 13.32
C ALA A 158 9.66 -2.61 13.54
N THR A 159 8.48 -2.01 13.53
CA THR A 159 8.29 -0.58 13.81
C THR A 159 8.61 -0.28 15.25
N ASP A 160 8.02 -1.00 16.20
CA ASP A 160 8.27 -0.80 17.64
C ASP A 160 9.73 -1.04 17.99
N ILE A 161 10.36 -2.07 17.38
CA ILE A 161 11.79 -2.33 17.58
C ILE A 161 12.64 -1.15 17.08
N ARG A 162 12.30 -0.54 15.94
CA ARG A 162 13.04 0.64 15.44
C ARG A 162 12.84 1.87 16.30
N GLU A 163 11.60 2.14 16.69
CA GLU A 163 11.28 3.28 17.56
C GLU A 163 12.05 3.19 18.89
N ASP A 164 12.01 2.03 19.54
CA ASP A 164 12.79 1.78 20.75
C ASP A 164 14.30 1.94 20.51
N TYR A 165 14.82 1.36 19.43
CA TYR A 165 16.25 1.38 19.11
C TYR A 165 16.80 2.79 18.88
N PHE A 166 16.09 3.63 18.13
CA PHE A 166 16.51 5.01 17.89
C PHE A 166 16.32 5.94 19.07
N ASN A 167 15.42 5.58 20.00
CA ASN A 167 15.25 6.26 21.29
C ASN A 167 16.21 5.76 22.39
N GLY A 168 17.21 4.96 22.02
CA GLY A 168 18.22 4.47 22.96
C GLY A 168 17.82 3.20 23.72
N GLY A 169 16.65 2.62 23.43
CA GLY A 169 16.18 1.39 24.05
C GLY A 169 16.92 0.13 23.59
N THR A 170 16.54 -1.00 24.18
CA THR A 170 17.22 -2.29 24.04
C THR A 170 16.27 -3.43 23.63
N MET A 171 15.05 -3.12 23.17
CA MET A 171 14.04 -4.11 22.77
C MET A 171 14.58 -5.11 21.72
N TYR A 172 15.42 -4.62 20.79
CA TYR A 172 16.03 -5.46 19.76
C TYR A 172 16.86 -6.62 20.32
N GLN A 173 17.40 -6.50 21.55
CA GLN A 173 18.20 -7.54 22.21
C GLN A 173 17.38 -8.81 22.51
N ASN A 174 16.06 -8.64 22.78
CA ASN A 174 15.16 -9.74 23.09
C ASN A 174 14.30 -10.17 21.88
N CYS A 175 14.19 -9.33 20.87
CA CYS A 175 13.27 -9.52 19.75
C CYS A 175 13.96 -9.95 18.46
N CYS A 176 15.29 -9.83 18.37
CA CYS A 176 16.07 -10.20 17.21
C CYS A 176 16.96 -11.43 17.47
N PRO A 177 17.30 -12.20 16.43
CA PRO A 177 18.34 -13.22 16.52
C PRO A 177 19.69 -12.60 16.95
N GLU A 178 20.51 -13.35 17.66
CA GLU A 178 21.78 -12.86 18.24
C GLU A 178 22.68 -12.14 17.21
N ARG A 179 22.77 -12.66 15.99
CA ARG A 179 23.60 -12.07 14.92
C ARG A 179 23.08 -10.71 14.47
N VAL A 180 21.75 -10.53 14.42
CA VAL A 180 21.12 -9.25 14.11
C VAL A 180 21.30 -8.26 15.27
N MET A 181 21.12 -8.74 16.49
CA MET A 181 21.34 -7.93 17.70
C MET A 181 22.76 -7.36 17.72
N ARG A 182 23.80 -8.18 17.49
CA ARG A 182 25.20 -7.73 17.43
C ARG A 182 25.40 -6.71 16.31
N PHE A 183 24.88 -6.98 15.12
CA PHE A 183 24.96 -6.02 14.02
C PHE A 183 24.33 -4.68 14.39
N MET A 184 23.13 -4.66 14.96
CA MET A 184 22.47 -3.43 15.38
C MET A 184 23.26 -2.69 16.47
N GLN A 185 23.89 -3.43 17.39
CA GLN A 185 24.75 -2.83 18.41
C GLN A 185 25.97 -2.13 17.80
N ASP A 186 26.65 -2.78 16.88
CA ASP A 186 27.82 -2.22 16.18
C ASP A 186 27.42 -1.03 15.30
N TRP A 187 26.27 -1.12 14.65
CA TRP A 187 25.74 -0.11 13.73
C TRP A 187 25.45 1.23 14.40
N LYS A 188 25.20 1.27 15.73
CA LYS A 188 25.06 2.52 16.50
C LYS A 188 26.29 3.42 16.44
N SER A 189 27.47 2.85 16.18
CA SER A 189 28.73 3.59 16.03
C SER A 189 28.98 4.08 14.60
N TRP A 190 28.09 3.76 13.65
CA TRP A 190 28.28 4.14 12.27
C TRP A 190 27.71 5.53 11.99
N ARG A 191 28.38 6.27 11.11
CA ARG A 191 27.95 7.59 10.66
C ARG A 191 26.50 7.59 10.15
N ALA A 192 26.07 6.51 9.49
CA ALA A 192 24.70 6.37 9.00
C ALA A 192 23.64 6.39 10.14
N PHE A 193 23.96 5.89 11.33
CA PHE A 193 23.07 6.00 12.49
C PHE A 193 22.98 7.45 12.97
N GLU A 194 24.12 8.12 13.12
CA GLU A 194 24.19 9.52 13.57
C GLU A 194 23.39 10.43 12.62
N GLU A 195 23.61 10.30 11.30
CA GLU A 195 22.91 11.05 10.28
C GLU A 195 21.37 10.84 10.34
N LEU A 196 20.91 9.62 10.58
CA LEU A 196 19.47 9.36 10.73
C LEU A 196 18.90 10.00 12.01
N VAL A 197 19.61 9.93 13.11
CA VAL A 197 19.19 10.57 14.38
C VAL A 197 19.14 12.09 14.23
N GLU A 198 20.14 12.70 13.57
CA GLU A 198 20.15 14.14 13.30
C GLU A 198 18.99 14.56 12.40
N ASN A 199 18.76 13.81 11.30
CA ASN A 199 17.62 14.05 10.41
C ASN A 199 16.28 13.95 11.15
N GLN A 200 16.12 12.97 12.04
CA GLN A 200 14.88 12.82 12.83
C GLN A 200 14.67 14.02 13.76
N LYS A 201 15.72 14.44 14.47
CA LYS A 201 15.65 15.64 15.32
C LYS A 201 15.22 16.88 14.52
N PHE A 202 15.77 17.05 13.31
CA PHE A 202 15.36 18.13 12.42
C PHE A 202 13.88 18.04 12.03
N ILE A 203 13.41 16.83 11.65
CA ILE A 203 12.02 16.59 11.27
C ILE A 203 11.07 16.88 12.45
N ASP A 204 11.42 16.44 13.64
CA ASP A 204 10.60 16.66 14.85
C ASP A 204 10.53 18.15 15.21
N ALA A 205 11.64 18.87 15.14
CA ALA A 205 11.68 20.33 15.32
C ALA A 205 10.86 21.05 14.22
N TYR A 206 10.91 20.58 12.99
CA TYR A 206 10.13 21.12 11.88
C TYR A 206 8.62 20.93 12.13
N ARG A 207 8.21 19.75 12.58
CA ARG A 207 6.80 19.41 12.87
C ARG A 207 6.22 20.31 13.99
N VAL A 208 7.01 20.62 14.99
CA VAL A 208 6.59 21.55 16.08
C VAL A 208 6.41 22.98 15.54
N ASN A 209 7.19 23.37 14.53
CA ASN A 209 7.18 24.72 13.94
C ASN A 209 6.22 24.87 12.75
N VAL A 210 5.40 23.85 12.42
CA VAL A 210 4.45 23.87 11.29
C VAL A 210 3.44 25.02 11.37
N HIS A 211 3.19 25.62 12.53
CA HIS A 211 2.30 26.78 12.67
C HIS A 211 2.88 28.11 12.10
N LYS A 212 4.10 28.10 11.56
CA LYS A 212 4.70 29.28 10.92
C LYS A 212 3.98 29.69 9.62
N TYR A 213 3.32 28.75 8.94
CA TYR A 213 2.61 29.00 7.69
C TYR A 213 1.09 28.82 7.87
N PRO A 214 0.26 29.61 7.16
CA PRO A 214 -1.19 29.41 7.15
C PRO A 214 -1.53 27.97 6.78
N ARG A 215 -2.52 27.38 7.47
CA ARG A 215 -3.00 26.06 7.16
C ARG A 215 -3.64 26.05 5.77
N ILE A 216 -3.20 25.14 4.91
CA ILE A 216 -3.83 24.85 3.62
C ILE A 216 -4.48 23.48 3.77
N GLU A 217 -5.79 23.43 3.56
CA GLU A 217 -6.56 22.19 3.66
C GLU A 217 -6.70 21.56 2.28
N HIS A 218 -6.61 20.23 2.23
CA HIS A 218 -6.78 19.46 1.01
C HIS A 218 -8.05 18.63 1.06
N THR A 219 -8.82 18.68 -0.04
CA THR A 219 -10.04 17.92 -0.24
C THR A 219 -9.98 17.15 -1.56
N VAL A 220 -10.92 16.25 -1.75
CA VAL A 220 -11.15 15.54 -3.00
C VAL A 220 -12.63 15.66 -3.38
N ASP A 221 -12.90 15.67 -4.69
CA ASP A 221 -14.27 15.69 -5.23
C ASP A 221 -14.43 14.67 -6.36
N ALA A 222 -15.56 13.96 -6.39
CA ALA A 222 -15.89 12.99 -7.42
C ALA A 222 -17.00 13.52 -8.35
N VAL A 223 -16.67 13.74 -9.62
CA VAL A 223 -17.64 14.02 -10.69
C VAL A 223 -17.97 12.68 -11.35
N VAL A 224 -19.03 12.02 -10.90
CA VAL A 224 -19.47 10.73 -11.46
C VAL A 224 -20.59 10.93 -12.45
N ILE A 225 -20.40 10.46 -13.69
CA ILE A 225 -21.34 10.66 -14.80
C ILE A 225 -21.74 9.32 -15.39
N GLN A 226 -23.03 9.19 -15.69
CA GLN A 226 -23.59 8.09 -16.47
C GLN A 226 -24.83 8.54 -17.22
N SER A 227 -24.96 8.20 -18.50
CA SER A 227 -26.17 8.44 -19.32
C SER A 227 -26.73 9.87 -19.19
N GLY A 228 -25.85 10.88 -19.28
CA GLY A 228 -26.21 12.31 -19.18
C GLY A 228 -26.63 12.79 -17.79
N HIS A 229 -26.38 11.99 -16.75
CA HIS A 229 -26.65 12.36 -15.35
C HIS A 229 -25.34 12.48 -14.58
N VAL A 230 -25.34 13.38 -13.59
CA VAL A 230 -24.26 13.52 -12.59
C VAL A 230 -24.76 13.12 -11.21
N LEU A 231 -23.91 12.46 -10.44
CA LEU A 231 -24.20 12.09 -9.07
C LEU A 231 -23.90 13.27 -8.13
N LEU A 232 -24.90 13.70 -7.39
CA LEU A 232 -24.78 14.77 -6.41
C LEU A 232 -25.26 14.33 -5.03
N VAL A 233 -24.72 14.98 -4.01
CA VAL A 233 -25.13 14.84 -2.61
C VAL A 233 -25.73 16.14 -2.10
N LYS A 234 -26.70 16.07 -1.18
CA LYS A 234 -27.26 17.23 -0.52
C LYS A 234 -26.59 17.42 0.83
N ARG A 235 -25.94 18.54 1.01
CA ARG A 235 -25.18 18.86 2.23
C ARG A 235 -26.09 18.92 3.46
N LYS A 236 -25.65 18.30 4.53
CA LYS A 236 -26.36 18.24 5.82
C LYS A 236 -25.92 19.38 6.75
N GLU A 237 -24.67 19.82 6.64
CA GLU A 237 -24.04 20.76 7.55
C GLU A 237 -23.61 22.08 6.91
N ASN A 238 -23.33 23.08 7.75
CA ASN A 238 -22.78 24.35 7.32
C ASN A 238 -21.27 24.26 7.03
N PRO A 239 -20.73 25.09 6.12
CA PRO A 239 -21.45 26.01 5.23
C PRO A 239 -22.19 25.26 4.11
N GLY A 240 -23.20 25.88 3.52
CA GLY A 240 -23.93 25.34 2.37
C GLY A 240 -24.96 24.26 2.70
N ARG A 241 -25.49 24.23 3.94
CA ARG A 241 -26.55 23.30 4.33
C ARG A 241 -27.75 23.36 3.38
N GLY A 242 -28.15 22.21 2.85
CA GLY A 242 -29.27 22.09 1.91
C GLY A 242 -28.88 22.34 0.45
N GLN A 243 -27.69 22.80 0.13
CA GLN A 243 -27.18 22.88 -1.24
C GLN A 243 -26.72 21.51 -1.76
N TRP A 244 -26.72 21.40 -3.08
CA TRP A 244 -26.17 20.21 -3.75
C TRP A 244 -24.67 20.36 -3.94
N ALA A 245 -23.92 19.29 -3.81
CA ALA A 245 -22.48 19.26 -3.95
C ALA A 245 -22.04 18.00 -4.70
N LEU A 246 -20.84 18.02 -5.23
CA LEU A 246 -20.12 16.82 -5.64
C LEU A 246 -19.83 15.98 -4.38
N PRO A 247 -19.90 14.66 -4.44
CA PRO A 247 -19.40 13.81 -3.37
C PRO A 247 -17.91 14.07 -3.13
N GLY A 248 -17.51 14.28 -1.87
CA GLY A 248 -16.12 14.59 -1.55
C GLY A 248 -15.95 15.16 -0.16
N GLY A 249 -14.69 15.20 0.28
CA GLY A 249 -14.34 15.65 1.63
C GLY A 249 -12.84 15.77 1.86
N PHE A 250 -12.46 15.85 3.12
CA PHE A 250 -11.06 16.00 3.52
C PHE A 250 -10.28 14.69 3.38
N ILE A 251 -9.03 14.81 2.97
CA ILE A 251 -8.10 13.68 2.93
C ILE A 251 -7.64 13.31 4.34
N HIS A 252 -7.42 12.01 4.58
CA HIS A 252 -6.76 11.53 5.79
C HIS A 252 -5.23 11.47 5.58
N PRO A 253 -4.43 11.56 6.66
CA PRO A 253 -2.97 11.61 6.55
C PRO A 253 -2.32 10.34 5.95
N ASP A 254 -3.03 9.23 5.94
CA ASP A 254 -2.55 7.89 5.60
C ASP A 254 -3.15 7.31 4.30
N GLU A 255 -3.87 8.13 3.53
CA GLU A 255 -4.48 7.72 2.27
C GLU A 255 -3.97 8.55 1.07
N THR A 256 -4.07 8.00 -0.14
CA THR A 256 -3.83 8.76 -1.38
C THR A 256 -5.07 9.59 -1.75
N LEU A 257 -4.89 10.62 -2.60
CA LEU A 257 -6.02 11.43 -3.06
C LEU A 257 -7.09 10.60 -3.78
N GLU A 258 -6.68 9.58 -4.54
CA GLU A 258 -7.59 8.68 -5.22
C GLU A 258 -8.34 7.77 -4.24
N ASP A 259 -7.66 7.27 -3.20
CA ASP A 259 -8.29 6.47 -2.13
C ASP A 259 -9.30 7.31 -1.36
N ALA A 260 -8.94 8.54 -0.99
CA ALA A 260 -9.82 9.50 -0.35
C ALA A 260 -11.08 9.75 -1.19
N MET A 261 -10.94 10.01 -2.49
CA MET A 261 -12.05 10.25 -3.39
C MET A 261 -12.99 9.03 -3.47
N ILE A 262 -12.45 7.82 -3.59
CA ILE A 262 -13.26 6.59 -3.61
C ILE A 262 -13.94 6.35 -2.26
N ARG A 263 -13.27 6.61 -1.15
CA ARG A 263 -13.83 6.50 0.19
C ARG A 263 -15.02 7.46 0.36
N GLU A 264 -14.80 8.75 0.16
CA GLU A 264 -15.82 9.80 0.30
C GLU A 264 -17.03 9.53 -0.62
N LEU A 265 -16.77 9.22 -1.90
CA LEU A 265 -17.84 8.87 -2.84
C LEU A 265 -18.73 7.74 -2.32
N ARG A 266 -18.13 6.70 -1.74
CA ARG A 266 -18.87 5.52 -1.24
C ARG A 266 -19.54 5.79 0.10
N GLU A 267 -18.92 6.53 0.98
CA GLU A 267 -19.45 6.92 2.28
C GLU A 267 -20.69 7.80 2.10
N GLU A 268 -20.60 8.84 1.30
CA GLU A 268 -21.69 9.80 1.11
C GLU A 268 -22.84 9.29 0.23
N THR A 269 -22.54 8.41 -0.76
CA THR A 269 -23.55 8.00 -1.75
C THR A 269 -23.99 6.55 -1.65
N ARG A 270 -23.23 5.70 -0.94
CA ARG A 270 -23.41 4.24 -0.88
C ARG A 270 -23.59 3.59 -2.26
N ILE A 271 -22.95 4.16 -3.26
CA ILE A 271 -23.02 3.67 -4.65
C ILE A 271 -22.62 2.19 -4.73
N LYS A 272 -23.40 1.39 -5.47
CA LYS A 272 -23.20 -0.06 -5.61
C LYS A 272 -22.29 -0.44 -6.79
N VAL A 273 -21.28 0.39 -7.04
CA VAL A 273 -20.24 0.13 -8.04
C VAL A 273 -18.94 -0.27 -7.31
N PRO A 274 -18.28 -1.38 -7.67
CA PRO A 274 -17.02 -1.77 -7.07
C PRO A 274 -15.93 -0.70 -7.24
N ALA A 275 -15.08 -0.52 -6.22
CA ALA A 275 -14.01 0.49 -6.24
C ALA A 275 -13.08 0.34 -7.46
N ALA A 276 -12.74 -0.89 -7.85
CA ALA A 276 -11.91 -1.16 -9.03
C ALA A 276 -12.57 -0.67 -10.35
N VAL A 277 -13.91 -0.77 -10.45
CA VAL A 277 -14.66 -0.26 -11.62
C VAL A 277 -14.66 1.27 -11.61
N LEU A 278 -14.86 1.90 -10.45
CA LEU A 278 -14.79 3.37 -10.32
C LEU A 278 -13.41 3.88 -10.75
N ARG A 279 -12.32 3.27 -10.24
CA ARG A 279 -10.94 3.61 -10.62
C ARG A 279 -10.68 3.44 -12.12
N GLY A 280 -11.07 2.31 -12.69
CA GLY A 280 -10.89 2.03 -14.12
C GLY A 280 -11.68 2.97 -15.05
N ASN A 281 -12.63 3.73 -14.51
CA ASN A 281 -13.43 4.71 -15.24
C ASN A 281 -13.05 6.16 -14.97
N ILE A 282 -11.97 6.43 -14.23
CA ILE A 282 -11.40 7.77 -14.11
C ILE A 282 -10.88 8.20 -15.48
N LYS A 283 -11.37 9.32 -16.01
CA LYS A 283 -10.99 9.87 -17.32
C LYS A 283 -9.97 10.97 -17.18
N VAL A 284 -10.15 11.84 -16.20
CA VAL A 284 -9.28 12.98 -15.94
C VAL A 284 -9.34 13.34 -14.47
N SER A 285 -8.28 13.94 -13.97
CA SER A 285 -8.26 14.59 -12.65
C SER A 285 -7.57 15.95 -12.75
N ARG A 286 -8.09 16.92 -12.02
CA ARG A 286 -7.58 18.30 -11.99
C ARG A 286 -7.58 18.86 -10.59
N THR A 287 -6.57 19.69 -10.31
CA THR A 287 -6.51 20.47 -9.09
C THR A 287 -7.24 21.80 -9.29
N PHE A 288 -8.08 22.16 -8.32
CA PHE A 288 -8.76 23.45 -8.27
C PHE A 288 -8.30 24.17 -7.01
N ASP A 289 -7.65 25.30 -7.20
CA ASP A 289 -6.88 25.99 -6.17
C ASP A 289 -7.10 27.51 -6.12
N ASP A 290 -8.23 28.01 -6.63
CA ASP A 290 -8.57 29.42 -6.47
C ASP A 290 -8.53 29.82 -4.99
N PRO A 291 -7.84 30.90 -4.60
CA PRO A 291 -7.72 31.32 -3.21
C PRO A 291 -9.06 31.58 -2.51
N ASN A 292 -10.10 31.90 -3.26
CA ASN A 292 -11.42 32.28 -2.77
C ASN A 292 -12.46 31.18 -2.99
N ARG A 293 -12.05 29.97 -3.43
CA ARG A 293 -12.98 28.90 -3.75
C ARG A 293 -13.82 28.41 -2.57
N SER A 294 -13.35 28.57 -1.34
CA SER A 294 -14.06 28.17 -0.13
C SER A 294 -14.09 29.27 0.90
N SER A 295 -15.27 29.46 1.49
CA SER A 295 -15.49 30.40 2.61
C SER A 295 -14.80 29.96 3.92
N ARG A 296 -14.36 28.72 4.02
CA ARG A 296 -13.70 28.14 5.20
C ARG A 296 -12.22 28.55 5.32
N GLY A 297 -11.61 29.04 4.24
CA GLY A 297 -10.19 29.40 4.19
C GLY A 297 -9.52 28.85 2.94
N ARG A 298 -8.20 28.69 3.00
CA ARG A 298 -7.42 28.17 1.86
C ARG A 298 -7.64 26.66 1.74
N VAL A 299 -8.48 26.27 0.80
CA VAL A 299 -8.78 24.88 0.46
C VAL A 299 -8.34 24.61 -0.97
N ILE A 300 -7.63 23.52 -1.20
CA ILE A 300 -7.28 23.00 -2.52
C ILE A 300 -8.01 21.68 -2.70
N THR A 301 -8.70 21.47 -3.81
CA THR A 301 -9.33 20.17 -4.10
C THR A 301 -8.74 19.51 -5.33
N GLN A 302 -8.60 18.18 -5.26
CA GLN A 302 -8.35 17.34 -6.42
C GLN A 302 -9.67 16.71 -6.85
N ALA A 303 -10.19 17.15 -7.99
CA ALA A 303 -11.42 16.61 -8.53
C ALA A 303 -11.15 15.56 -9.61
N TYR A 304 -11.96 14.49 -9.62
CA TYR A 304 -11.85 13.35 -10.52
C TYR A 304 -13.11 13.18 -11.34
N LEU A 305 -12.99 13.11 -12.67
CA LEU A 305 -14.08 12.74 -13.55
C LEU A 305 -14.13 11.23 -13.74
N ILE A 306 -15.20 10.60 -13.30
CA ILE A 306 -15.50 9.18 -13.46
C ILE A 306 -16.66 9.05 -14.45
N LYS A 307 -16.42 8.50 -15.64
CA LYS A 307 -17.45 8.28 -16.66
C LYS A 307 -17.77 6.79 -16.73
N LEU A 308 -18.89 6.40 -16.11
CA LEU A 308 -19.40 5.03 -16.17
C LEU A 308 -19.97 4.74 -17.56
N ALA A 309 -19.96 3.46 -17.94
CA ALA A 309 -20.61 3.02 -19.18
C ALA A 309 -22.09 3.36 -19.16
N ASP A 310 -22.61 3.81 -20.31
CA ASP A 310 -24.03 4.15 -20.44
C ASP A 310 -24.91 2.92 -20.22
N ASP A 311 -25.95 3.07 -19.41
CA ASP A 311 -26.94 2.05 -19.11
C ASP A 311 -28.29 2.71 -18.89
N VAL A 312 -29.36 1.98 -19.15
CA VAL A 312 -30.74 2.41 -18.88
C VAL A 312 -31.03 2.51 -17.38
N ASN A 313 -30.27 1.77 -16.57
CA ASN A 313 -30.39 1.77 -15.12
C ASN A 313 -29.20 2.48 -14.47
N LEU A 314 -29.45 3.59 -13.82
CA LEU A 314 -28.42 4.24 -13.01
C LEU A 314 -28.16 3.44 -11.72
N PRO A 315 -26.92 3.33 -11.26
CA PRO A 315 -26.57 2.67 -10.00
C PRO A 315 -27.38 3.23 -8.83
N LYS A 316 -27.91 2.34 -7.99
CA LYS A 316 -28.64 2.75 -6.79
C LYS A 316 -27.71 3.51 -5.84
N VAL A 317 -28.18 4.66 -5.36
CA VAL A 317 -27.47 5.52 -4.41
C VAL A 317 -28.36 5.89 -3.24
N ARG A 318 -27.76 6.23 -2.11
CA ARG A 318 -28.45 6.67 -0.90
C ARG A 318 -27.53 7.59 -0.11
N GLY A 319 -28.01 8.73 0.34
CA GLY A 319 -27.26 9.60 1.26
C GLY A 319 -26.92 8.90 2.58
N SER A 320 -25.78 9.25 3.16
CA SER A 320 -25.24 8.72 4.40
C SER A 320 -24.26 9.73 5.01
N ASP A 321 -23.90 9.54 6.25
CA ASP A 321 -22.95 10.37 7.00
C ASP A 321 -23.28 11.88 6.90
N ASP A 322 -22.48 12.68 6.22
CA ASP A 322 -22.65 14.12 6.04
C ASP A 322 -23.60 14.50 4.90
N ALA A 323 -24.10 13.52 4.12
CA ALA A 323 -25.06 13.72 3.04
C ALA A 323 -26.48 13.39 3.47
N GLU A 324 -27.39 14.39 3.44
CA GLU A 324 -28.84 14.18 3.69
C GLU A 324 -29.45 13.26 2.64
N LYS A 325 -29.05 13.44 1.37
CA LYS A 325 -29.52 12.69 0.19
C LYS A 325 -28.40 12.56 -0.83
N ALA A 326 -28.41 11.46 -1.58
CA ALA A 326 -27.66 11.31 -2.82
C ALA A 326 -28.61 11.02 -3.96
N LYS A 327 -28.42 11.62 -5.14
CA LYS A 327 -29.21 11.37 -6.33
C LYS A 327 -28.44 11.61 -7.62
N TRP A 328 -28.88 10.96 -8.68
CA TRP A 328 -28.51 11.29 -10.05
C TRP A 328 -29.38 12.45 -10.54
N VAL A 329 -28.74 13.46 -11.11
CA VAL A 329 -29.36 14.66 -11.65
C VAL A 329 -29.03 14.76 -13.13
N PRO A 330 -30.03 14.94 -14.04
CA PRO A 330 -29.71 15.23 -15.41
C PRO A 330 -28.83 16.48 -15.50
N ILE A 331 -27.74 16.41 -16.28
CA ILE A 331 -26.81 17.54 -16.40
C ILE A 331 -27.51 18.80 -16.92
N ALA A 332 -28.54 18.62 -17.80
CA ALA A 332 -29.34 19.71 -18.31
C ALA A 332 -30.24 20.42 -17.24
N ASP A 333 -30.51 19.74 -16.13
CA ASP A 333 -31.34 20.27 -15.04
C ASP A 333 -30.53 20.94 -13.91
N LEU A 334 -29.25 21.04 -14.08
CA LEU A 334 -28.37 21.66 -13.07
C LEU A 334 -28.67 23.15 -12.95
N GLN A 335 -28.80 23.59 -11.72
CA GLN A 335 -29.03 24.99 -11.35
C GLN A 335 -27.81 25.47 -10.57
N PRO A 336 -26.94 26.32 -11.18
CA PRO A 336 -25.67 26.75 -10.57
C PRO A 336 -25.84 27.31 -9.15
N GLU A 337 -26.89 28.09 -8.93
CA GLU A 337 -27.21 28.74 -7.66
C GLU A 337 -27.61 27.77 -6.54
N LYS A 338 -27.90 26.52 -6.88
CA LYS A 338 -28.20 25.45 -5.90
C LYS A 338 -27.01 24.57 -5.58
N LEU A 339 -25.88 24.78 -6.28
CA LEU A 339 -24.66 24.04 -6.00
C LEU A 339 -23.79 24.77 -4.97
N PHE A 340 -23.07 24.01 -4.18
CA PHE A 340 -22.20 24.51 -3.13
C PHE A 340 -20.93 25.10 -3.73
N GLU A 341 -20.57 26.32 -3.28
CA GLU A 341 -19.34 27.04 -3.63
C GLU A 341 -19.03 26.96 -5.16
N ASP A 342 -17.88 26.40 -5.55
CA ASP A 342 -17.43 26.30 -6.94
C ASP A 342 -17.72 24.98 -7.64
N HIS A 343 -18.49 24.06 -7.01
CA HIS A 343 -18.73 22.70 -7.53
C HIS A 343 -19.38 22.69 -8.93
N TYR A 344 -20.21 23.70 -9.27
CA TYR A 344 -20.74 23.83 -10.62
C TYR A 344 -19.62 24.10 -11.65
N PHE A 345 -18.68 24.96 -11.32
CA PHE A 345 -17.57 25.30 -12.22
C PHE A 345 -16.57 24.17 -12.37
N ILE A 346 -16.31 23.42 -11.29
CA ILE A 346 -15.52 22.17 -11.32
C ILE A 346 -16.16 21.18 -12.30
N LEU A 347 -17.46 20.95 -12.17
CA LEU A 347 -18.19 20.06 -13.07
C LEU A 347 -18.10 20.52 -14.53
N GLN A 348 -18.40 21.79 -14.81
CA GLN A 348 -18.32 22.31 -16.17
C GLN A 348 -16.92 22.17 -16.78
N HIS A 349 -15.89 22.48 -16.00
CA HIS A 349 -14.51 22.38 -16.46
C HIS A 349 -14.15 20.95 -16.86
N LEU A 350 -14.43 19.99 -15.98
CA LEU A 350 -14.12 18.58 -16.24
C LEU A 350 -14.93 17.97 -17.38
N LEU A 351 -16.21 18.42 -17.57
CA LEU A 351 -17.03 18.00 -18.70
C LEU A 351 -16.47 18.50 -20.04
N GLY A 352 -15.87 19.66 -20.07
CA GLY A 352 -15.27 20.25 -21.27
C GLY A 352 -13.96 19.58 -21.70
N GLU A 353 -13.32 18.78 -20.81
CA GLU A 353 -12.04 18.09 -21.11
C GLU A 353 -12.23 16.70 -21.74
N VAL A 354 -13.45 16.16 -21.75
CA VAL A 354 -13.73 14.82 -22.32
C VAL A 354 -14.61 15.00 -23.55
N PRO A 355 -14.12 14.60 -24.74
CA PRO A 355 -14.90 14.65 -25.98
C PRO A 355 -16.13 13.73 -25.97
#